data_0566a6da2249520e4ae5bd409731f565
#
_entry.id   0566a6da2249520e4ae5bd409731f565
#
_cell.length_a   1.000
_cell.length_b   1.000
_cell.length_c   1.000
_cell.angle_alpha   90.00
_cell.angle_beta   90.00
_cell.angle_gamma   90.00
#
_symmetry.space_group_name_H-M   'P 1'
#
loop_
_entity.id
_entity.type
_entity.pdbx_description
1 polymer ?
#
loop_
_entity_poly.entity_id
_entity_poly.type
_entity_poly.pdbx_seq_one_letter_code
_entity_poly.pdbx_strand_id
1 'polypeptide(L)'
;MSTTRQFHWFWAWDDEKEEAYLREMALDGWHFLSVTFPGYYTFEKGKPRNDFYRLDFLYNYKDKANYLQLFEDAGWNHVGEYGSWQYFRKTADEGEKPEIFTDNESKVKKYSRVMLFLIIFFPIYSILLMNLSNADGLLYKIVTFVCFLFMLLYAYAMVRLLRRISQLKKKL
;
A
#
# COMPACT_ATOMS: atom_id res chain seq x y z
N MET A 1 -25.75 7.09 10.96
CA MET A 1 -24.33 7.30 11.32
C MET A 1 -23.74 8.28 10.32
N SER A 2 -22.93 9.24 10.78
CA SER A 2 -22.33 10.23 9.86
C SER A 2 -21.05 9.63 9.25
N THR A 3 -20.87 9.80 7.94
CA THR A 3 -19.68 9.40 7.24
C THR A 3 -18.94 10.62 6.71
N THR A 4 -17.64 10.53 6.56
CA THR A 4 -16.81 11.55 5.91
C THR A 4 -15.92 10.90 4.87
N ARG A 5 -15.57 11.68 3.86
CA ARG A 5 -14.68 11.24 2.80
C ARG A 5 -13.52 12.22 2.68
N GLN A 6 -12.28 11.71 2.77
CA GLN A 6 -11.08 12.52 2.72
C GLN A 6 -10.15 12.02 1.62
N PHE A 7 -9.55 12.93 0.88
CA PHE A 7 -8.51 12.60 -0.09
C PHE A 7 -7.15 12.62 0.59
N HIS A 8 -6.43 11.50 0.50
CA HIS A 8 -5.05 11.40 0.94
C HIS A 8 -4.26 10.52 -0.01
N TRP A 9 -3.02 10.93 -0.36
CA TRP A 9 -2.19 10.16 -1.28
C TRP A 9 -1.01 9.56 -0.54
N PHE A 10 -0.93 8.22 -0.59
CA PHE A 10 0.22 7.47 -0.11
C PHE A 10 0.85 6.70 -1.27
N TRP A 11 2.19 6.67 -1.29
CA TRP A 11 2.91 5.85 -2.24
C TRP A 11 3.01 4.40 -1.73
N ALA A 12 3.27 3.46 -2.62
CA ALA A 12 3.39 2.03 -2.27
C ALA A 12 4.50 1.71 -1.22
N TRP A 13 5.34 2.65 -0.90
CA TRP A 13 6.38 2.55 0.15
C TRP A 13 6.07 3.39 1.40
N ASP A 14 4.93 4.03 1.45
CA ASP A 14 4.48 4.88 2.56
C ASP A 14 3.43 4.19 3.43
N ASP A 15 3.35 2.86 3.36
CA ASP A 15 2.41 2.04 4.13
C ASP A 15 2.42 2.34 5.63
N GLU A 16 3.59 2.53 6.25
CA GLU A 16 3.69 2.91 7.67
C GLU A 16 3.08 4.30 7.96
N LYS A 17 3.14 5.23 7.01
CA LYS A 17 2.49 6.55 7.15
C LYS A 17 0.98 6.45 7.00
N GLU A 18 0.52 5.61 6.09
CA GLU A 18 -0.89 5.33 5.90
C GLU A 18 -1.48 4.65 7.15
N GLU A 19 -0.78 3.67 7.73
CA GLU A 19 -1.14 3.02 8.99
C GLU A 19 -1.26 4.03 10.14
N ALA A 20 -0.30 4.97 10.24
CA ALA A 20 -0.32 6.02 11.24
C ALA A 20 -1.51 6.96 11.06
N TYR A 21 -1.79 7.39 9.82
CA TYR A 21 -2.94 8.21 9.48
C TYR A 21 -4.28 7.55 9.87
N LEU A 22 -4.46 6.27 9.53
CA LEU A 22 -5.67 5.54 9.88
C LEU A 22 -5.85 5.41 11.40
N ARG A 23 -4.74 5.25 12.14
CA ARG A 23 -4.76 5.21 13.60
C ARG A 23 -5.16 6.58 14.20
N GLU A 24 -4.60 7.68 13.70
CA GLU A 24 -4.97 9.04 14.15
C GLU A 24 -6.47 9.27 13.93
N MET A 25 -7.00 8.90 12.77
CA MET A 25 -8.43 9.00 12.50
C MET A 25 -9.26 8.18 13.49
N ALA A 26 -8.84 6.97 13.85
CA ALA A 26 -9.55 6.12 14.81
C ALA A 26 -9.53 6.72 16.24
N LEU A 27 -8.41 7.33 16.66
CA LEU A 27 -8.28 8.06 17.93
C LEU A 27 -9.21 9.27 17.97
N ASP A 28 -9.48 9.91 16.82
CA ASP A 28 -10.44 11.02 16.68
C ASP A 28 -11.90 10.52 16.53
N GLY A 29 -12.12 9.21 16.60
CA GLY A 29 -13.43 8.59 16.46
C GLY A 29 -13.92 8.48 15.02
N TRP A 30 -13.01 8.47 14.05
CA TRP A 30 -13.31 8.19 12.66
C TRP A 30 -12.76 6.81 12.26
N HIS A 31 -13.64 5.86 12.02
CA HIS A 31 -13.30 4.47 11.75
C HIS A 31 -13.27 4.22 10.25
N PHE A 32 -12.17 3.63 9.78
CA PHE A 32 -11.97 3.29 8.38
C PHE A 32 -13.03 2.32 7.87
N LEU A 33 -13.66 2.66 6.74
CA LEU A 33 -14.60 1.81 6.02
C LEU A 33 -14.01 1.31 4.70
N SER A 34 -13.42 2.19 3.92
CA SER A 34 -12.89 1.85 2.60
C SER A 34 -11.95 2.91 2.05
N VAL A 35 -11.14 2.51 1.09
CA VAL A 35 -10.41 3.43 0.22
C VAL A 35 -10.74 3.14 -1.24
N THR A 36 -10.88 4.19 -2.05
CA THR A 36 -11.19 4.11 -3.48
C THR A 36 -10.23 4.96 -4.29
N PHE A 37 -10.03 4.59 -5.56
CA PHE A 37 -9.16 5.33 -6.47
C PHE A 37 -9.62 6.81 -6.61
N PRO A 38 -8.71 7.78 -6.66
CA PRO A 38 -7.25 7.65 -6.60
C PRO A 38 -6.65 7.71 -5.18
N GLY A 39 -7.42 7.74 -4.12
CA GLY A 39 -6.96 7.85 -2.72
C GLY A 39 -8.02 8.50 -1.84
N TYR A 40 -9.28 8.20 -2.08
CA TYR A 40 -10.39 8.67 -1.25
C TYR A 40 -10.70 7.66 -0.14
N TYR A 41 -10.40 8.05 1.08
CA TYR A 41 -10.69 7.31 2.31
C TYR A 41 -12.08 7.68 2.82
N THR A 42 -12.89 6.67 3.10
CA THR A 42 -14.21 6.83 3.70
C THR A 42 -14.16 6.34 5.15
N PHE A 43 -14.65 7.16 6.05
CA PHE A 43 -14.71 6.88 7.48
C PHE A 43 -16.12 7.01 8.01
N GLU A 44 -16.42 6.28 9.08
CA GLU A 44 -17.64 6.37 9.85
C GLU A 44 -17.37 6.97 11.22
N LYS A 45 -18.26 7.87 11.70
CA LYS A 45 -18.15 8.47 13.02
C LYS A 45 -18.57 7.49 14.11
N GLY A 46 -17.72 7.32 15.11
CA GLY A 46 -17.96 6.48 16.27
C GLY A 46 -17.25 7.03 17.51
N LYS A 47 -17.14 6.21 18.56
CA LYS A 47 -16.35 6.57 19.73
C LYS A 47 -14.86 6.45 19.41
N PRO A 48 -13.97 7.33 19.94
CA PRO A 48 -12.53 7.17 19.82
C PRO A 48 -12.07 5.77 20.25
N ARG A 49 -11.17 5.16 19.47
CA ARG A 49 -10.60 3.82 19.76
C ARG A 49 -9.10 3.83 19.48
N ASN A 50 -8.35 3.07 20.29
CA ASN A 50 -6.92 2.83 20.03
C ASN A 50 -6.76 1.67 19.05
N ASP A 51 -7.24 1.89 17.83
CA ASP A 51 -7.14 0.91 16.74
C ASP A 51 -5.80 1.07 16.03
N PHE A 52 -5.07 -0.03 15.92
CA PHE A 52 -3.88 -0.13 15.08
C PHE A 52 -4.26 -0.69 13.73
N TYR A 53 -3.71 -0.08 12.70
CA TYR A 53 -3.85 -0.55 11.33
C TYR A 53 -2.53 -1.11 10.83
N ARG A 54 -2.60 -2.17 10.03
CA ARG A 54 -1.46 -2.75 9.33
C ARG A 54 -1.84 -3.12 7.91
N LEU A 55 -0.92 -2.83 7.00
CA LEU A 55 -1.08 -3.10 5.58
C LEU A 55 -0.16 -4.24 5.15
N ASP A 56 -0.71 -5.22 4.44
CA ASP A 56 0.09 -6.21 3.72
C ASP A 56 -0.23 -6.22 2.23
N PHE A 57 0.76 -6.56 1.41
CA PHE A 57 0.63 -6.61 -0.04
C PHE A 57 0.45 -8.06 -0.50
N LEU A 58 -0.75 -8.36 -0.98
CA LEU A 58 -1.15 -9.69 -1.43
C LEU A 58 -1.31 -9.72 -2.95
N TYR A 59 -0.33 -10.29 -3.65
CA TYR A 59 -0.37 -10.46 -5.10
C TYR A 59 -0.50 -11.95 -5.45
N ASN A 60 -1.54 -12.27 -6.25
CA ASN A 60 -1.76 -13.60 -6.82
C ASN A 60 -1.75 -14.76 -5.78
N TYR A 61 -2.49 -14.62 -4.69
CA TYR A 61 -2.58 -15.65 -3.67
C TYR A 61 -3.71 -16.65 -4.00
N LYS A 62 -3.33 -17.92 -4.16
CA LYS A 62 -4.28 -18.99 -4.55
C LYS A 62 -5.29 -19.31 -3.46
N ASP A 63 -4.96 -19.06 -2.19
CA ASP A 63 -5.78 -19.36 -1.04
C ASP A 63 -5.90 -18.15 -0.11
N LYS A 64 -6.68 -17.16 -0.56
CA LYS A 64 -6.93 -15.93 0.20
C LYS A 64 -7.63 -16.22 1.54
N ALA A 65 -8.49 -17.24 1.59
CA ALA A 65 -9.25 -17.55 2.80
C ALA A 65 -8.30 -17.99 3.94
N ASN A 66 -7.42 -18.94 3.69
CA ASN A 66 -6.43 -19.37 4.68
C ASN A 66 -5.46 -18.25 5.07
N TYR A 67 -5.10 -17.39 4.11
CA TYR A 67 -4.27 -16.22 4.41
C TYR A 67 -4.97 -15.27 5.40
N LEU A 68 -6.24 -14.92 5.17
CA LEU A 68 -6.99 -14.04 6.07
C LEU A 68 -7.19 -14.69 7.44
N GLN A 69 -7.45 -16.02 7.48
CA GLN A 69 -7.61 -16.78 8.71
C GLN A 69 -6.36 -16.68 9.61
N LEU A 70 -5.15 -16.72 9.05
CA LEU A 70 -3.92 -16.58 9.83
C LEU A 70 -3.85 -15.26 10.60
N PHE A 71 -4.38 -14.18 10.03
CA PHE A 71 -4.42 -12.87 10.70
C PHE A 71 -5.54 -12.80 11.73
N GLU A 72 -6.69 -13.41 11.44
CA GLU A 72 -7.80 -13.53 12.40
C GLU A 72 -7.38 -14.31 13.63
N ASP A 73 -6.67 -15.43 13.47
CA ASP A 73 -6.14 -16.24 14.56
C ASP A 73 -5.12 -15.47 15.41
N ALA A 74 -4.41 -14.50 14.81
CA ALA A 74 -3.52 -13.57 15.50
C ALA A 74 -4.25 -12.35 16.10
N GLY A 75 -5.59 -12.31 16.03
CA GLY A 75 -6.43 -11.25 16.57
C GLY A 75 -6.52 -10.00 15.70
N TRP A 76 -6.19 -10.10 14.40
CA TRP A 76 -6.35 -9.01 13.44
C TRP A 76 -7.65 -9.18 12.64
N ASN A 77 -8.42 -8.12 12.51
CA ASN A 77 -9.62 -8.10 11.68
C ASN A 77 -9.28 -7.53 10.30
N HIS A 78 -9.58 -8.27 9.24
CA HIS A 78 -9.53 -7.74 7.88
C HIS A 78 -10.66 -6.72 7.70
N VAL A 79 -10.32 -5.48 7.34
CA VAL A 79 -11.28 -4.36 7.26
C VAL A 79 -11.44 -3.80 5.85
N GLY A 80 -10.70 -4.31 4.88
CA GLY A 80 -10.84 -3.90 3.48
C GLY A 80 -9.61 -4.18 2.63
N GLU A 81 -9.75 -3.85 1.35
CA GLU A 81 -8.67 -3.98 0.38
C GLU A 81 -8.68 -2.84 -0.63
N TYR A 82 -7.51 -2.52 -1.18
CA TYR A 82 -7.34 -1.58 -2.27
C TYR A 82 -6.24 -2.07 -3.24
N GLY A 83 -6.65 -2.48 -4.42
CA GLY A 83 -5.77 -3.22 -5.34
C GLY A 83 -5.26 -4.51 -4.69
N SER A 84 -3.95 -4.64 -4.54
CA SER A 84 -3.33 -5.78 -3.85
C SER A 84 -3.03 -5.51 -2.37
N TRP A 85 -3.34 -4.34 -1.86
CA TRP A 85 -3.17 -4.01 -0.45
C TRP A 85 -4.34 -4.53 0.37
N GLN A 86 -4.03 -5.22 1.48
CA GLN A 86 -4.99 -5.74 2.46
C GLN A 86 -4.84 -4.91 3.74
N TYR A 87 -5.98 -4.46 4.28
CA TYR A 87 -6.04 -3.62 5.47
C TYR A 87 -6.50 -4.45 6.66
N PHE A 88 -5.69 -4.50 7.69
CA PHE A 88 -5.98 -5.19 8.93
C PHE A 88 -6.04 -4.20 10.07
N ARG A 89 -6.95 -4.46 11.02
CA ARG A 89 -7.16 -3.65 12.21
C ARG A 89 -7.12 -4.54 13.46
N LYS A 90 -6.47 -4.04 14.51
CA LYS A 90 -6.50 -4.62 15.84
C LYS A 90 -6.63 -3.51 16.87
N THR A 91 -7.63 -3.61 17.77
CA THR A 91 -7.74 -2.73 18.93
C THR A 91 -6.73 -3.21 19.98
N ALA A 92 -6.00 -2.30 20.57
CA ALA A 92 -4.98 -2.61 21.56
C ALA A 92 -5.17 -1.81 22.84
N ASP A 93 -4.74 -2.38 23.95
CA ASP A 93 -4.71 -1.71 25.24
C ASP A 93 -3.64 -0.60 25.28
N GLU A 94 -3.69 0.25 26.30
CA GLU A 94 -2.70 1.31 26.47
C GLU A 94 -1.28 0.73 26.63
N GLY A 95 -0.36 1.26 25.81
CA GLY A 95 1.04 0.83 25.81
C GLY A 95 1.37 -0.32 24.85
N GLU A 96 0.39 -1.03 24.33
CA GLU A 96 0.61 -2.06 23.32
C GLU A 96 0.80 -1.46 21.93
N LYS A 97 1.71 -2.06 21.16
CA LYS A 97 1.94 -1.75 19.73
C LYS A 97 1.92 -3.05 18.93
N PRO A 98 0.72 -3.56 18.62
CA PRO A 98 0.62 -4.82 17.90
C PRO A 98 1.22 -4.69 16.49
N GLU A 99 1.97 -5.72 16.12
CA GLU A 99 2.60 -5.85 14.80
C GLU A 99 2.06 -7.12 14.11
N ILE A 100 1.77 -7.02 12.83
CA ILE A 100 1.44 -8.18 11.98
C ILE A 100 2.69 -9.03 11.76
N PHE A 101 3.81 -8.35 11.47
CA PHE A 101 5.08 -9.01 11.23
C PHE A 101 5.99 -8.84 12.44
N THR A 102 6.23 -9.94 13.15
CA THR A 102 7.10 -9.96 14.34
C THR A 102 8.60 -9.92 13.99
N ASP A 103 8.94 -10.16 12.72
CA ASP A 103 10.32 -10.24 12.24
C ASP A 103 10.55 -9.38 10.98
N ASN A 104 11.80 -8.99 10.77
CA ASN A 104 12.20 -8.20 9.61
C ASN A 104 12.15 -9.01 8.30
N GLU A 105 12.23 -10.35 8.36
CA GLU A 105 12.15 -11.21 7.18
C GLU A 105 10.78 -11.11 6.51
N SER A 106 9.71 -11.15 7.30
CA SER A 106 8.33 -11.00 6.82
C SER A 106 8.09 -9.62 6.20
N LYS A 107 8.63 -8.56 6.81
CA LYS A 107 8.60 -7.20 6.23
C LYS A 107 9.37 -7.13 4.90
N VAL A 108 10.53 -7.78 4.82
CA VAL A 108 11.29 -7.89 3.56
C VAL A 108 10.47 -8.62 2.50
N LYS A 109 9.80 -9.72 2.83
CA LYS A 109 8.92 -10.46 1.91
C LYS A 109 7.78 -9.58 1.38
N LYS A 110 7.14 -8.75 2.23
CA LYS A 110 6.12 -7.78 1.81
C LYS A 110 6.66 -6.84 0.73
N TYR A 111 7.73 -6.12 0.99
CA TYR A 111 8.30 -5.17 0.02
C TYR A 111 8.88 -5.85 -1.23
N SER A 112 9.37 -7.09 -1.11
CA SER A 112 9.80 -7.88 -2.28
C SER A 112 8.63 -8.24 -3.18
N ARG A 113 7.43 -8.52 -2.63
CA ARG A 113 6.21 -8.74 -3.43
C ARG A 113 5.79 -7.47 -4.17
N VAL A 114 5.83 -6.30 -3.51
CA VAL A 114 5.56 -4.99 -4.16
C VAL A 114 6.55 -4.76 -5.31
N MET A 115 7.84 -5.00 -5.07
CA MET A 115 8.88 -4.83 -6.07
C MET A 115 8.69 -5.79 -7.26
N LEU A 116 8.38 -7.06 -7.01
CA LEU A 116 8.11 -8.04 -8.07
C LEU A 116 6.92 -7.63 -8.93
N PHE A 117 5.84 -7.16 -8.30
CA PHE A 117 4.68 -6.64 -9.01
C PHE A 117 5.06 -5.49 -9.94
N LEU A 118 5.87 -4.53 -9.48
CA LEU A 118 6.36 -3.44 -10.33
C LEU A 118 7.23 -3.97 -11.48
N ILE A 119 8.16 -4.90 -11.23
CA ILE A 119 9.05 -5.46 -12.25
C ILE A 119 8.26 -6.09 -13.41
N ILE A 120 7.13 -6.76 -13.14
CA ILE A 120 6.31 -7.41 -14.17
C ILE A 120 5.73 -6.37 -15.16
N PHE A 121 5.42 -5.17 -14.73
CA PHE A 121 4.86 -4.12 -15.58
C PHE A 121 5.93 -3.33 -16.36
N PHE A 122 7.20 -3.42 -15.99
CA PHE A 122 8.28 -2.69 -16.65
C PHE A 122 8.43 -2.97 -18.15
N PRO A 123 8.47 -4.23 -18.63
CA PRO A 123 8.60 -4.50 -20.06
C PRO A 123 7.38 -4.02 -20.86
N ILE A 124 6.17 -4.16 -20.32
CA ILE A 124 4.93 -3.69 -20.96
C ILE A 124 5.01 -2.19 -21.18
N TYR A 125 5.39 -1.45 -20.15
CA TYR A 125 5.55 0.00 -20.20
C TYR A 125 6.66 0.43 -21.17
N SER A 126 7.80 -0.30 -21.18
CA SER A 126 8.91 -0.02 -22.10
C SER A 126 8.53 -0.19 -23.56
N ILE A 127 7.79 -1.27 -23.89
CA ILE A 127 7.27 -1.50 -25.23
C ILE A 127 6.30 -0.38 -25.67
N LEU A 128 5.39 0.03 -24.78
CA LEU A 128 4.48 1.13 -25.05
C LEU A 128 5.24 2.43 -25.36
N LEU A 129 6.25 2.75 -24.55
CA LEU A 129 7.08 3.94 -24.73
C LEU A 129 7.83 3.93 -26.08
N MET A 130 8.41 2.76 -26.46
CA MET A 130 9.08 2.61 -27.75
C MET A 130 8.13 2.84 -28.93
N ASN A 131 6.92 2.28 -28.88
CA ASN A 131 5.93 2.47 -29.95
C ASN A 131 5.50 3.94 -30.07
N LEU A 132 5.28 4.63 -28.94
CA LEU A 132 4.91 6.03 -28.91
C LEU A 132 6.03 6.96 -29.42
N SER A 133 7.28 6.65 -29.09
CA SER A 133 8.44 7.49 -29.49
C SER A 133 8.71 7.46 -31.00
N ASN A 134 8.27 6.40 -31.68
CA ASN A 134 8.41 6.25 -33.13
C ASN A 134 7.24 6.85 -33.93
N ALA A 135 6.23 7.39 -33.27
CA ALA A 135 5.07 8.02 -33.94
C ALA A 135 5.29 9.51 -34.12
N ASP A 136 4.84 10.03 -35.29
CA ASP A 136 4.94 11.44 -35.61
C ASP A 136 3.73 12.24 -35.10
N GLY A 137 4.01 13.50 -34.79
CA GLY A 137 3.00 14.46 -34.35
C GLY A 137 3.20 15.01 -32.94
N LEU A 138 2.67 16.21 -32.72
CA LEU A 138 2.83 16.92 -31.44
C LEU A 138 2.24 16.14 -30.26
N LEU A 139 1.05 15.55 -30.46
CA LEU A 139 0.37 14.77 -29.42
C LEU A 139 1.24 13.60 -28.94
N TYR A 140 1.82 12.84 -29.88
CA TYR A 140 2.69 11.72 -29.55
C TYR A 140 3.95 12.15 -28.78
N LYS A 141 4.54 13.29 -29.14
CA LYS A 141 5.69 13.85 -28.41
C LYS A 141 5.34 14.24 -26.97
N ILE A 142 4.16 14.84 -26.76
CA ILE A 142 3.67 15.18 -25.42
C ILE A 142 3.46 13.91 -24.59
N VAL A 143 2.76 12.91 -25.15
CA VAL A 143 2.50 11.64 -24.46
C VAL A 143 3.81 10.92 -24.13
N THR A 144 4.76 10.87 -25.07
CA THR A 144 6.09 10.27 -24.84
C THR A 144 6.83 10.97 -23.72
N PHE A 145 6.79 12.32 -23.68
CA PHE A 145 7.40 13.08 -22.59
C PHE A 145 6.77 12.76 -21.22
N VAL A 146 5.45 12.70 -21.15
CA VAL A 146 4.73 12.33 -19.91
C VAL A 146 5.10 10.90 -19.48
N CYS A 147 5.12 9.96 -20.43
CA CYS A 147 5.56 8.60 -20.17
C CYS A 147 7.01 8.54 -19.64
N PHE A 148 7.90 9.35 -20.18
CA PHE A 148 9.28 9.43 -19.68
C PHE A 148 9.33 9.93 -18.22
N LEU A 149 8.52 10.92 -17.85
CA LEU A 149 8.41 11.36 -16.46
C LEU A 149 7.92 10.24 -15.53
N PHE A 150 6.93 9.45 -15.97
CA PHE A 150 6.48 8.27 -15.24
C PHE A 150 7.59 7.22 -15.09
N MET A 151 8.44 7.05 -16.10
CA MET A 151 9.58 6.15 -16.01
C MET A 151 10.61 6.61 -14.96
N LEU A 152 10.86 7.90 -14.85
CA LEU A 152 11.71 8.45 -13.79
C LEU A 152 11.09 8.22 -12.39
N LEU A 153 9.78 8.43 -12.25
CA LEU A 153 9.07 8.15 -11.01
C LEU A 153 9.14 6.67 -10.66
N TYR A 154 8.99 5.79 -11.64
CA TYR A 154 9.11 4.35 -11.46
C TYR A 154 10.53 3.95 -10.98
N ALA A 155 11.58 4.49 -11.61
CA ALA A 155 12.96 4.26 -11.19
C ALA A 155 13.19 4.74 -9.75
N TYR A 156 12.65 5.91 -9.38
CA TYR A 156 12.68 6.41 -8.02
C TYR A 156 12.00 5.46 -7.02
N ALA A 157 10.81 4.94 -7.37
CA ALA A 157 10.07 3.97 -6.57
C ALA A 157 10.91 2.71 -6.30
N MET A 158 11.53 2.16 -7.36
CA MET A 158 12.39 0.99 -7.25
C MET A 158 13.58 1.23 -6.31
N VAL A 159 14.25 2.38 -6.43
CA VAL A 159 15.37 2.75 -5.54
C VAL A 159 14.90 2.86 -4.08
N ARG A 160 13.73 3.46 -3.84
CA ARG A 160 13.14 3.58 -2.48
C ARG A 160 12.86 2.21 -1.88
N LEU A 161 12.22 1.31 -2.63
CA LEU A 161 11.91 -0.06 -2.17
C LEU A 161 13.18 -0.87 -1.92
N LEU A 162 14.17 -0.81 -2.82
CA LEU A 162 15.46 -1.49 -2.63
C LEU A 162 16.19 -0.99 -1.37
N ARG A 163 16.22 0.32 -1.14
CA ARG A 163 16.80 0.90 0.09
C ARG A 163 16.07 0.39 1.33
N ARG A 164 14.73 0.33 1.31
CA ARG A 164 13.92 -0.17 2.43
C ARG A 164 14.22 -1.64 2.72
N ILE A 165 14.24 -2.48 1.69
CA ILE A 165 14.60 -3.90 1.81
C ILE A 165 16.02 -4.06 2.38
N SER A 166 17.00 -3.30 1.86
CA SER A 166 18.38 -3.35 2.34
C SER A 166 18.52 -2.94 3.81
N GLN A 167 17.77 -1.90 4.24
CA GLN A 167 17.77 -1.47 5.65
C GLN A 167 17.18 -2.53 6.58
N LEU A 168 16.11 -3.22 6.17
CA LEU A 168 15.51 -4.29 6.94
C LEU A 168 16.43 -5.51 7.03
N LYS A 169 17.09 -5.87 5.92
CA LYS A 169 18.07 -6.99 5.89
C LYS A 169 19.30 -6.74 6.78
N LYS A 170 19.72 -5.50 6.96
CA LYS A 170 20.86 -5.19 7.88
C LYS A 170 20.51 -5.35 9.35
N LYS A 171 19.22 -5.50 9.69
CA LYS A 171 18.72 -5.68 11.05
C LYS A 171 18.33 -7.14 11.33
N LEU A 172 18.57 -8.05 10.38
CA LEU A 172 18.50 -9.51 10.54
C LEU A 172 19.83 -10.06 11.05
#